data_b7f833eaaef8bcda462e6865d20d54dc
#
_entry.id   b7f833eaaef8bcda462e6865d20d54dc
#
_cell.length_a   1.000
_cell.length_b   1.000
_cell.length_c   1.000
_cell.angle_alpha   90.00
_cell.angle_beta   90.00
_cell.angle_gamma   90.00
#
_symmetry.space_group_name_H-M   'P 1'
#
loop_
_entity.id
_entity.type
_entity.pdbx_description
1 polymer ?
#
loop_
_entity_poly.entity_id
_entity_poly.type
_entity_poly.pdbx_seq_one_letter_code
_entity_poly.pdbx_strand_id
1 'polypeptide(L)'
;VSAPSPSFQPLPSPLTVEGRPRLVGVEIEFVHLSERKAAERLQVVLGGTVEEEDPYAYRLAGSRLGDIGIELDMRHVHPRRDGPGRWLAPPLASWLGTAVQPFVPREMITAPLDPARLGELDTVTQALRESGAGGEGAILTDSLGLHFNIMPVATDAPTLLRLLQAYLVLEPRLRAESLTSWLMRLYAPPPYPSTYVRRVLSPDYRPDLGDLCADYLAANPTRKRSLDLLPLFLQLFPEQVGPRIRGKVKPRAVMHYRLPLAFVGRPGWSLAADWNRWVAVEALAGDPDRLAEACRRANA
;
A
#
# COMPACT_ATOMS: atom_id res chain seq x y z
N VAL A 1 -23.17 11.03 18.87
CA VAL A 1 -23.28 9.61 18.48
C VAL A 1 -22.43 9.45 17.23
N SER A 2 -21.29 8.74 17.35
CA SER A 2 -20.43 8.43 16.21
C SER A 2 -21.20 7.53 15.25
N ALA A 3 -21.16 7.82 13.94
CA ALA A 3 -21.70 6.90 12.94
C ALA A 3 -21.00 5.53 13.07
N PRO A 4 -21.71 4.42 12.88
CA PRO A 4 -21.08 3.10 12.91
C PRO A 4 -19.98 3.03 11.84
N SER A 5 -18.83 2.42 12.19
CA SER A 5 -17.77 2.19 11.23
C SER A 5 -18.31 1.36 10.06
N PRO A 6 -17.92 1.68 8.81
CA PRO A 6 -18.36 0.90 7.65
C PRO A 6 -17.87 -0.55 7.78
N SER A 7 -18.69 -1.51 7.34
CA SER A 7 -18.28 -2.90 7.26
C SER A 7 -17.35 -3.12 6.05
N PHE A 8 -16.41 -4.06 6.17
CA PHE A 8 -15.56 -4.49 5.05
C PHE A 8 -16.41 -5.20 3.99
N GLN A 9 -16.39 -4.69 2.76
CA GLN A 9 -17.04 -5.34 1.63
C GLN A 9 -16.15 -6.46 1.08
N PRO A 10 -16.72 -7.60 0.62
CA PRO A 10 -15.97 -8.64 -0.06
C PRO A 10 -15.47 -8.14 -1.42
N LEU A 11 -14.36 -8.73 -1.90
CA LEU A 11 -13.93 -8.52 -3.28
C LEU A 11 -14.99 -9.05 -4.27
N PRO A 12 -15.26 -8.36 -5.39
CA PRO A 12 -16.15 -8.85 -6.44
C PRO A 12 -15.74 -10.21 -6.98
N SER A 13 -14.43 -10.48 -7.05
CA SER A 13 -13.84 -11.76 -7.44
C SER A 13 -12.85 -12.20 -6.35
N PRO A 14 -13.26 -13.03 -5.38
CA PRO A 14 -12.38 -13.44 -4.28
C PRO A 14 -11.33 -14.49 -4.67
N LEU A 15 -11.47 -15.10 -5.85
CA LEU A 15 -10.53 -16.09 -6.39
C LEU A 15 -9.81 -15.54 -7.61
N THR A 16 -8.60 -16.05 -7.86
CA THR A 16 -7.90 -15.87 -9.13
C THR A 16 -8.55 -16.71 -10.23
N VAL A 17 -8.18 -16.46 -11.48
CA VAL A 17 -8.66 -17.28 -12.63
C VAL A 17 -8.25 -18.76 -12.52
N GLU A 18 -7.20 -19.07 -11.74
CA GLU A 18 -6.79 -20.44 -11.44
C GLU A 18 -7.54 -21.03 -10.22
N GLY A 19 -8.52 -20.34 -9.66
CA GLY A 19 -9.32 -20.82 -8.52
C GLY A 19 -8.62 -20.71 -7.15
N ARG A 20 -7.50 -20.01 -7.05
CA ARG A 20 -6.80 -19.77 -5.77
C ARG A 20 -7.38 -18.57 -5.03
N PRO A 21 -7.48 -18.60 -3.69
CA PRO A 21 -7.83 -17.41 -2.91
C PRO A 21 -6.90 -16.24 -3.20
N ARG A 22 -7.47 -15.08 -3.42
CA ARG A 22 -6.71 -13.83 -3.54
C ARG A 22 -6.34 -13.32 -2.17
N LEU A 23 -5.11 -12.86 -2.03
CA LEU A 23 -4.57 -12.36 -0.78
C LEU A 23 -4.27 -10.87 -0.87
N VAL A 24 -4.23 -10.21 0.29
CA VAL A 24 -3.85 -8.80 0.43
C VAL A 24 -2.83 -8.66 1.57
N GLY A 25 -1.71 -8.00 1.29
CA GLY A 25 -0.80 -7.50 2.32
C GLY A 25 -1.21 -6.08 2.71
N VAL A 26 -1.05 -5.72 3.98
CA VAL A 26 -1.39 -4.39 4.48
C VAL A 26 -0.17 -3.79 5.17
N GLU A 27 0.12 -2.52 4.83
CA GLU A 27 1.17 -1.71 5.45
C GLU A 27 0.49 -0.52 6.14
N ILE A 28 0.78 -0.30 7.42
CA ILE A 28 0.15 0.78 8.22
C ILE A 28 1.25 1.58 8.91
N GLU A 29 1.33 2.86 8.57
CA GLU A 29 2.27 3.77 9.20
C GLU A 29 1.68 4.44 10.44
N PHE A 30 2.53 4.62 11.46
CA PHE A 30 2.18 5.28 12.72
C PHE A 30 3.40 5.97 13.32
N VAL A 31 3.16 6.81 14.34
CA VAL A 31 4.21 7.55 15.09
C VAL A 31 4.04 7.35 16.59
N HIS A 32 4.99 7.86 17.37
CA HIS A 32 4.97 7.96 18.85
C HIS A 32 5.11 6.64 19.63
N LEU A 33 5.01 5.48 19.01
CA LEU A 33 5.23 4.18 19.64
C LEU A 33 6.46 3.52 19.01
N SER A 34 7.39 3.01 19.81
CA SER A 34 8.58 2.33 19.27
C SER A 34 8.23 0.96 18.67
N GLU A 35 9.05 0.50 17.74
CA GLU A 35 8.92 -0.77 17.02
C GLU A 35 8.81 -1.94 17.99
N ARG A 36 9.70 -1.97 19.01
CA ARG A 36 9.72 -2.99 20.05
C ARG A 36 8.42 -3.02 20.86
N LYS A 37 7.97 -1.85 21.36
CA LYS A 37 6.73 -1.78 22.15
C LYS A 37 5.50 -2.15 21.31
N ALA A 38 5.49 -1.77 20.03
CA ALA A 38 4.45 -2.17 19.11
C ALA A 38 4.43 -3.70 18.93
N ALA A 39 5.60 -4.33 18.70
CA ALA A 39 5.70 -5.78 18.56
C ALA A 39 5.24 -6.51 19.84
N GLU A 40 5.70 -6.08 21.01
CA GLU A 40 5.29 -6.63 22.30
C GLU A 40 3.78 -6.49 22.53
N ARG A 41 3.18 -5.35 22.17
CA ARG A 41 1.73 -5.15 22.28
C ARG A 41 0.96 -6.07 21.33
N LEU A 42 1.42 -6.21 20.09
CA LEU A 42 0.78 -7.09 19.12
C LEU A 42 0.92 -8.56 19.51
N GLN A 43 2.01 -8.97 20.15
CA GLN A 43 2.15 -10.31 20.71
C GLN A 43 1.04 -10.62 21.73
N VAL A 44 0.71 -9.67 22.61
CA VAL A 44 -0.37 -9.85 23.61
C VAL A 44 -1.72 -10.05 22.93
N VAL A 45 -1.98 -9.35 21.81
CA VAL A 45 -3.28 -9.38 21.14
C VAL A 45 -3.41 -10.56 20.16
N LEU A 46 -2.33 -10.91 19.46
CA LEU A 46 -2.33 -11.84 18.35
C LEU A 46 -1.64 -13.17 18.64
N GLY A 47 -0.93 -13.27 19.76
CA GLY A 47 -0.02 -14.40 20.03
C GLY A 47 1.23 -14.32 19.15
N GLY A 48 1.96 -15.42 19.07
CA GLY A 48 3.22 -15.51 18.34
C GLY A 48 4.43 -15.18 19.20
N THR A 49 5.59 -15.01 18.55
CA THR A 49 6.87 -14.75 19.20
C THR A 49 7.51 -13.50 18.60
N VAL A 50 7.92 -12.55 19.45
CA VAL A 50 8.66 -11.36 19.02
C VAL A 50 10.11 -11.73 18.79
N GLU A 51 10.60 -11.44 17.59
CA GLU A 51 12.00 -11.61 17.17
C GLU A 51 12.58 -10.25 16.78
N GLU A 52 13.76 -9.92 17.32
CA GLU A 52 14.50 -8.73 16.91
C GLU A 52 15.34 -9.03 15.68
N GLU A 53 15.05 -8.40 14.55
CA GLU A 53 15.86 -8.51 13.32
C GLU A 53 17.05 -7.53 13.34
N ASP A 54 16.78 -6.30 13.80
CA ASP A 54 17.79 -5.28 14.11
C ASP A 54 17.19 -4.29 15.15
N PRO A 55 17.95 -3.30 15.68
CA PRO A 55 17.47 -2.37 16.70
C PRO A 55 16.20 -1.57 16.33
N TYR A 56 15.87 -1.49 15.02
CA TYR A 56 14.75 -0.74 14.49
C TYR A 56 13.80 -1.61 13.66
N ALA A 57 13.93 -2.93 13.72
CA ALA A 57 13.08 -3.88 13.02
C ALA A 57 12.81 -5.11 13.89
N TYR A 58 11.53 -5.39 14.08
CA TYR A 58 11.02 -6.53 14.83
C TYR A 58 10.07 -7.33 13.96
N ARG A 59 10.05 -8.64 14.17
CA ARG A 59 9.09 -9.55 13.56
C ARG A 59 8.28 -10.25 14.64
N LEU A 60 6.97 -10.21 14.52
CA LEU A 60 6.08 -11.06 15.29
C LEU A 60 5.82 -12.33 14.46
N ALA A 61 6.56 -13.39 14.78
CA ALA A 61 6.48 -14.67 14.07
C ALA A 61 5.34 -15.53 14.57
N GLY A 62 4.62 -16.19 13.63
CA GLY A 62 3.58 -17.17 13.95
C GLY A 62 2.38 -16.60 14.70
N SER A 63 2.04 -15.32 14.48
CA SER A 63 0.81 -14.75 15.02
C SER A 63 -0.43 -15.36 14.33
N ARG A 64 -1.62 -15.18 14.93
CA ARG A 64 -2.86 -15.64 14.30
C ARG A 64 -3.16 -14.96 12.94
N LEU A 65 -2.53 -13.81 12.64
CA LEU A 65 -2.58 -13.13 11.34
C LEU A 65 -1.39 -13.46 10.42
N GLY A 66 -0.60 -14.46 10.76
CA GLY A 66 0.68 -14.74 10.11
C GLY A 66 1.81 -13.89 10.69
N ASP A 67 2.92 -13.81 9.98
CA ASP A 67 4.04 -12.99 10.40
C ASP A 67 3.74 -11.50 10.17
N ILE A 68 4.14 -10.67 11.14
CA ILE A 68 3.99 -9.21 11.07
C ILE A 68 5.35 -8.58 11.28
N GLY A 69 5.80 -7.77 10.33
CA GLY A 69 6.97 -6.92 10.47
C GLY A 69 6.59 -5.58 11.10
N ILE A 70 7.43 -5.07 11.99
CA ILE A 70 7.31 -3.72 12.55
C ILE A 70 8.68 -3.06 12.45
N GLU A 71 8.79 -1.97 11.69
CA GLU A 71 10.07 -1.33 11.43
C GLU A 71 10.00 0.18 11.34
N LEU A 72 11.12 0.84 11.54
CA LEU A 72 11.29 2.26 11.25
C LEU A 72 11.36 2.43 9.73
N ASP A 73 10.49 3.24 9.12
CA ASP A 73 10.50 3.48 7.66
C ASP A 73 11.68 4.36 7.23
N MET A 74 12.88 3.87 7.48
CA MET A 74 14.13 4.52 7.09
C MET A 74 15.21 3.49 6.73
N ARG A 75 15.46 3.33 5.44
CA ARG A 75 16.40 2.32 4.91
C ARG A 75 17.81 2.42 5.46
N HIS A 76 18.27 3.62 5.80
CA HIS A 76 19.64 3.86 6.24
C HIS A 76 19.94 3.35 7.66
N VAL A 77 18.92 3.03 8.45
CA VAL A 77 19.07 2.52 9.81
C VAL A 77 19.04 0.99 9.91
N HIS A 78 18.77 0.29 8.80
CA HIS A 78 18.73 -1.18 8.74
C HIS A 78 20.03 -1.77 8.17
N PRO A 79 21.09 -1.96 8.98
CA PRO A 79 22.44 -2.30 8.49
C PRO A 79 22.53 -3.72 7.91
N ARG A 80 21.62 -4.61 8.24
CA ARG A 80 21.58 -6.00 7.76
C ARG A 80 20.86 -6.19 6.44
N ARG A 81 20.18 -5.15 5.93
CA ARG A 81 19.48 -5.22 4.63
C ARG A 81 20.40 -4.74 3.52
N ASP A 82 20.38 -5.44 2.37
CA ASP A 82 21.11 -5.01 1.17
C ASP A 82 20.65 -3.60 0.73
N GLY A 83 21.58 -2.68 0.61
CA GLY A 83 21.28 -1.32 0.18
C GLY A 83 22.44 -0.33 0.43
N PRO A 84 22.31 0.94 0.01
CA PRO A 84 23.33 1.96 0.18
C PRO A 84 23.69 2.28 1.64
N GLY A 85 22.83 1.94 2.62
CA GLY A 85 23.13 2.08 4.06
C GLY A 85 24.16 1.13 4.64
N ARG A 86 24.60 0.13 3.86
CA ARG A 86 25.63 -0.86 4.25
C ARG A 86 27.02 -0.24 4.57
N TRP A 87 27.23 1.02 4.19
CA TRP A 87 28.48 1.75 4.44
C TRP A 87 28.53 2.44 5.81
N LEU A 88 27.40 2.56 6.50
CA LEU A 88 27.37 3.15 7.84
C LEU A 88 27.77 2.08 8.85
N ALA A 89 28.79 2.37 9.64
CA ALA A 89 29.14 1.52 10.77
C ALA A 89 27.90 1.39 11.72
N PRO A 90 27.65 0.19 12.28
CA PRO A 90 26.49 -0.03 13.15
C PRO A 90 26.26 1.02 14.24
N PRO A 91 27.28 1.56 14.93
CA PRO A 91 27.12 2.62 15.91
C PRO A 91 26.60 3.93 15.31
N LEU A 92 27.04 4.28 14.07
CA LEU A 92 26.63 5.51 13.40
C LEU A 92 25.19 5.41 12.87
N ALA A 93 24.81 4.23 12.37
CA ALA A 93 23.42 3.94 11.95
C ALA A 93 22.47 4.01 13.16
N SER A 94 22.88 3.47 14.32
CA SER A 94 22.11 3.54 15.56
C SER A 94 21.96 4.98 16.08
N TRP A 95 23.03 5.78 16.04
CA TRP A 95 22.97 7.19 16.44
C TRP A 95 22.07 8.01 15.53
N LEU A 96 22.18 7.84 14.21
CA LEU A 96 21.29 8.48 13.24
C LEU A 96 19.84 8.08 13.47
N GLY A 97 19.57 6.79 13.66
CA GLY A 97 18.24 6.28 13.95
C GLY A 97 17.64 6.95 15.17
N THR A 98 18.41 7.05 16.27
CA THR A 98 17.95 7.69 17.51
C THR A 98 17.67 9.18 17.31
N ALA A 99 18.49 9.90 16.56
CA ALA A 99 18.32 11.34 16.32
C ALA A 99 17.09 11.67 15.45
N VAL A 100 16.73 10.82 14.50
CA VAL A 100 15.60 11.04 13.58
C VAL A 100 14.31 10.34 14.02
N GLN A 101 14.39 9.45 14.99
CA GLN A 101 13.29 8.60 15.46
C GLN A 101 11.96 9.34 15.73
N PRO A 102 11.93 10.57 16.30
CA PRO A 102 10.68 11.29 16.51
C PRO A 102 9.98 11.76 15.22
N PHE A 103 10.73 11.85 14.12
CA PHE A 103 10.28 12.45 12.86
C PHE A 103 10.01 11.43 11.75
N VAL A 104 10.40 10.17 11.95
CA VAL A 104 10.23 9.10 10.96
C VAL A 104 9.09 8.17 11.39
N PRO A 105 8.15 7.86 10.50
CA PRO A 105 7.10 6.90 10.77
C PRO A 105 7.67 5.49 11.05
N ARG A 106 6.90 4.71 11.79
CA ARG A 106 7.02 3.26 11.88
C ARG A 106 6.01 2.64 10.97
N GLU A 107 6.37 1.54 10.37
CA GLU A 107 5.52 0.77 9.50
C GLU A 107 5.25 -0.61 10.09
N MET A 108 3.98 -0.98 10.17
CA MET A 108 3.55 -2.34 10.43
C MET A 108 3.18 -3.01 9.11
N ILE A 109 3.79 -4.15 8.81
CA ILE A 109 3.63 -4.88 7.55
C ILE A 109 3.09 -6.27 7.84
N THR A 110 1.90 -6.62 7.32
CA THR A 110 1.35 -7.96 7.48
C THR A 110 1.91 -8.93 6.44
N ALA A 111 1.96 -10.22 6.77
CA ALA A 111 1.95 -11.25 5.74
C ALA A 111 0.67 -11.11 4.88
N PRO A 112 0.66 -11.61 3.63
CA PRO A 112 -0.55 -11.66 2.83
C PRO A 112 -1.66 -12.46 3.54
N LEU A 113 -2.85 -11.86 3.70
CA LEU A 113 -3.99 -12.43 4.40
C LEU A 113 -5.24 -12.46 3.51
N ASP A 114 -6.20 -13.31 3.88
CA ASP A 114 -7.52 -13.34 3.25
C ASP A 114 -8.22 -11.99 3.49
N PRO A 115 -8.76 -11.31 2.47
CA PRO A 115 -9.51 -10.07 2.62
C PRO A 115 -10.66 -10.15 3.63
N ALA A 116 -11.28 -11.32 3.83
CA ALA A 116 -12.32 -11.53 4.85
C ALA A 116 -11.80 -11.29 6.28
N ARG A 117 -10.49 -11.32 6.50
CA ARG A 117 -9.85 -11.09 7.79
C ARG A 117 -9.40 -9.65 8.04
N LEU A 118 -9.57 -8.75 7.07
CA LEU A 118 -9.16 -7.34 7.21
C LEU A 118 -9.75 -6.66 8.45
N GLY A 119 -10.96 -7.05 8.87
CA GLY A 119 -11.59 -6.53 10.09
C GLY A 119 -10.80 -6.77 11.37
N GLU A 120 -9.93 -7.79 11.40
CA GLU A 120 -9.05 -8.03 12.55
C GLU A 120 -7.98 -6.95 12.70
N LEU A 121 -7.63 -6.23 11.62
CA LEU A 121 -6.67 -5.13 11.65
C LEU A 121 -7.21 -3.89 12.38
N ASP A 122 -8.53 -3.70 12.46
CA ASP A 122 -9.12 -2.64 13.28
C ASP A 122 -8.82 -2.88 14.77
N THR A 123 -8.85 -4.13 15.23
CA THR A 123 -8.43 -4.51 16.60
C THR A 123 -6.93 -4.27 16.81
N VAL A 124 -6.12 -4.55 15.79
CA VAL A 124 -4.67 -4.32 15.82
C VAL A 124 -4.37 -2.82 15.96
N THR A 125 -4.97 -1.99 15.12
CA THR A 125 -4.77 -0.53 15.16
C THR A 125 -5.28 0.09 16.47
N GLN A 126 -6.38 -0.43 17.00
CA GLN A 126 -6.86 -0.04 18.32
C GLN A 126 -5.84 -0.36 19.41
N ALA A 127 -5.27 -1.56 19.41
CA ALA A 127 -4.26 -1.97 20.40
C ALA A 127 -2.99 -1.12 20.31
N LEU A 128 -2.52 -0.77 19.10
CA LEU A 128 -1.40 0.14 18.89
C LEU A 128 -1.71 1.53 19.48
N ARG A 129 -2.90 2.09 19.19
CA ARG A 129 -3.33 3.39 19.71
C ARG A 129 -3.40 3.39 21.24
N GLU A 130 -3.98 2.38 21.85
CA GLU A 130 -4.06 2.22 23.33
C GLU A 130 -2.68 2.15 23.99
N SER A 131 -1.65 1.75 23.22
CA SER A 131 -0.25 1.70 23.65
C SER A 131 0.54 2.98 23.35
N GLY A 132 -0.13 4.01 22.82
CA GLY A 132 0.46 5.32 22.54
C GLY A 132 0.82 5.58 21.08
N ALA A 133 0.50 4.68 20.15
CA ALA A 133 0.65 4.97 18.73
C ALA A 133 -0.27 6.12 18.31
N GLY A 134 0.27 7.04 17.54
CA GLY A 134 -0.41 8.21 17.02
C GLY A 134 -0.38 8.27 15.49
N GLY A 135 -0.93 9.36 14.96
CA GLY A 135 -0.97 9.68 13.53
C GLY A 135 -2.36 10.08 13.06
N GLU A 136 -2.40 11.17 12.28
CA GLU A 136 -3.62 11.79 11.74
C GLU A 136 -3.54 11.92 10.21
N GLY A 137 -3.01 10.89 9.53
CA GLY A 137 -2.86 10.83 8.09
C GLY A 137 -1.65 11.56 7.52
N ALA A 138 -1.09 12.51 8.25
CA ALA A 138 0.12 13.22 7.85
C ALA A 138 0.84 13.82 9.06
N ILE A 139 2.15 13.99 8.92
CA ILE A 139 3.03 14.74 9.82
C ILE A 139 3.70 15.88 9.04
N LEU A 140 4.43 16.76 9.72
CA LEU A 140 5.04 17.94 9.07
C LEU A 140 6.03 17.60 7.95
N THR A 141 6.58 16.39 7.94
CA THR A 141 7.64 15.96 7.01
C THR A 141 7.17 14.90 6.01
N ASP A 142 6.02 14.24 6.24
CA ASP A 142 5.55 13.15 5.38
C ASP A 142 4.05 12.85 5.56
N SER A 143 3.48 12.03 4.67
CA SER A 143 2.18 11.38 4.88
C SER A 143 2.36 10.11 5.70
N LEU A 144 1.33 9.75 6.47
CA LEU A 144 1.23 8.45 7.12
C LEU A 144 0.38 7.54 6.23
N GLY A 145 1.03 6.58 5.59
CA GLY A 145 0.41 5.70 4.60
C GLY A 145 -0.40 4.57 5.22
N LEU A 146 -1.50 4.23 4.56
CA LEU A 146 -2.16 2.95 4.63
C LEU A 146 -2.08 2.33 3.23
N HIS A 147 -1.32 1.25 3.09
CA HIS A 147 -1.11 0.64 1.78
C HIS A 147 -1.72 -0.76 1.71
N PHE A 148 -2.33 -1.07 0.58
CA PHE A 148 -2.81 -2.41 0.28
C PHE A 148 -2.01 -3.00 -0.89
N ASN A 149 -1.38 -4.15 -0.65
CA ASN A 149 -0.70 -4.96 -1.67
C ASN A 149 -1.67 -6.04 -2.15
N ILE A 150 -2.38 -5.78 -3.23
CA ILE A 150 -3.53 -6.58 -3.65
C ILE A 150 -3.16 -7.49 -4.81
N MET A 151 -3.36 -8.80 -4.64
CA MET A 151 -3.20 -9.76 -5.71
C MET A 151 -4.31 -9.54 -6.76
N PRO A 152 -4.00 -9.32 -8.05
CA PRO A 152 -5.02 -9.19 -9.10
C PRO A 152 -5.72 -10.54 -9.36
N VAL A 153 -6.90 -10.50 -9.99
CA VAL A 153 -7.65 -11.72 -10.42
C VAL A 153 -6.83 -12.53 -11.41
N ALA A 154 -6.18 -11.84 -12.35
CA ALA A 154 -5.25 -12.41 -13.32
C ALA A 154 -4.17 -11.39 -13.66
N THR A 155 -3.06 -11.85 -14.24
CA THR A 155 -1.94 -11.01 -14.66
C THR A 155 -1.87 -10.81 -16.18
N ASP A 156 -2.98 -11.08 -16.89
CA ASP A 156 -3.09 -10.80 -18.33
C ASP A 156 -3.37 -9.31 -18.62
N ALA A 157 -3.05 -8.88 -19.83
CA ALA A 157 -3.20 -7.48 -20.25
C ALA A 157 -4.64 -6.95 -20.12
N PRO A 158 -5.70 -7.68 -20.56
CA PRO A 158 -7.08 -7.20 -20.44
C PRO A 158 -7.50 -6.97 -18.98
N THR A 159 -7.11 -7.85 -18.06
CA THR A 159 -7.46 -7.74 -16.63
C THR A 159 -6.73 -6.55 -15.99
N LEU A 160 -5.41 -6.44 -16.20
CA LEU A 160 -4.61 -5.35 -15.62
C LEU A 160 -5.00 -3.99 -16.22
N LEU A 161 -5.32 -3.94 -17.53
CA LEU A 161 -5.78 -2.73 -18.17
C LEU A 161 -7.11 -2.25 -17.59
N ARG A 162 -8.12 -3.14 -17.45
CA ARG A 162 -9.42 -2.76 -16.86
C ARG A 162 -9.28 -2.24 -15.42
N LEU A 163 -8.44 -2.88 -14.60
CA LEU A 163 -8.17 -2.42 -13.23
C LEU A 163 -7.50 -1.04 -13.22
N LEU A 164 -6.51 -0.83 -14.08
CA LEU A 164 -5.86 0.48 -14.22
C LEU A 164 -6.82 1.55 -14.73
N GLN A 165 -7.63 1.25 -15.77
CA GLN A 165 -8.65 2.16 -16.29
C GLN A 165 -9.67 2.54 -15.22
N ALA A 166 -10.23 1.56 -14.49
CA ALA A 166 -11.18 1.80 -13.42
C ALA A 166 -10.57 2.68 -12.32
N TYR A 167 -9.31 2.41 -11.94
CA TYR A 167 -8.60 3.23 -10.98
C TYR A 167 -8.44 4.68 -11.48
N LEU A 168 -7.95 4.88 -12.70
CA LEU A 168 -7.72 6.22 -13.29
C LEU A 168 -9.02 7.03 -13.41
N VAL A 169 -10.13 6.38 -13.77
CA VAL A 169 -11.46 7.02 -13.79
C VAL A 169 -11.89 7.47 -12.40
N LEU A 170 -11.65 6.66 -11.38
CA LEU A 170 -12.07 6.94 -10.00
C LEU A 170 -11.05 7.79 -9.22
N GLU A 171 -9.79 7.89 -9.65
CA GLU A 171 -8.72 8.56 -8.89
C GLU A 171 -9.07 9.98 -8.44
N PRO A 172 -9.68 10.87 -9.26
CA PRO A 172 -10.05 12.21 -8.80
C PRO A 172 -10.97 12.20 -7.58
N ARG A 173 -11.98 11.32 -7.59
CA ARG A 173 -12.92 11.13 -6.48
C ARG A 173 -12.20 10.52 -5.27
N LEU A 174 -11.41 9.46 -5.46
CA LEU A 174 -10.66 8.80 -4.39
C LEU A 174 -9.72 9.79 -3.68
N ARG A 175 -9.05 10.66 -4.44
CA ARG A 175 -8.21 11.73 -3.89
C ARG A 175 -9.01 12.75 -3.09
N ALA A 176 -10.16 13.19 -3.59
CA ALA A 176 -11.01 14.13 -2.88
C ALA A 176 -11.50 13.58 -1.53
N GLU A 177 -11.83 12.29 -1.49
CA GLU A 177 -12.30 11.60 -0.29
C GLU A 177 -11.18 11.27 0.71
N SER A 178 -9.97 10.93 0.25
CA SER A 178 -8.84 10.53 1.11
C SER A 178 -8.00 11.71 1.59
N LEU A 179 -7.83 12.77 0.77
CA LEU A 179 -6.91 13.87 1.02
C LEU A 179 -7.67 15.13 1.47
N THR A 180 -8.16 15.12 2.69
CA THR A 180 -9.07 16.15 3.21
C THR A 180 -8.37 17.44 3.66
N SER A 181 -7.05 17.41 3.91
CA SER A 181 -6.28 18.60 4.31
C SER A 181 -5.24 18.99 3.26
N TRP A 182 -4.75 20.23 3.33
CA TRP A 182 -3.68 20.73 2.46
C TRP A 182 -2.37 19.95 2.68
N LEU A 183 -2.06 19.58 3.93
CA LEU A 183 -0.87 18.82 4.29
C LEU A 183 -0.90 17.42 3.67
N MET A 184 -2.04 16.73 3.74
CA MET A 184 -2.23 15.42 3.10
C MET A 184 -2.04 15.50 1.59
N ARG A 185 -2.54 16.58 0.95
CA ARG A 185 -2.38 16.79 -0.51
C ARG A 185 -0.92 17.08 -0.89
N LEU A 186 -0.17 17.78 -0.03
CA LEU A 186 1.23 18.12 -0.27
C LEU A 186 2.12 16.88 -0.33
N TYR A 187 1.91 15.92 0.56
CA TYR A 187 2.73 14.72 0.67
C TYR A 187 2.15 13.50 -0.03
N ALA A 188 0.91 13.57 -0.52
CA ALA A 188 0.30 12.47 -1.25
C ALA A 188 1.07 12.13 -2.54
N PRO A 189 1.04 10.86 -2.97
CA PRO A 189 1.57 10.49 -4.27
C PRO A 189 1.02 11.38 -5.39
N PRO A 190 1.86 11.91 -6.30
CA PRO A 190 1.37 12.77 -7.38
C PRO A 190 0.43 12.00 -8.31
N PRO A 191 -0.57 12.67 -8.93
CA PRO A 191 -1.45 12.04 -9.91
C PRO A 191 -0.65 11.55 -11.12
N TYR A 192 -1.27 10.66 -11.89
CA TYR A 192 -0.68 10.22 -13.16
C TYR A 192 -0.58 11.37 -14.17
N PRO A 193 0.41 11.35 -15.10
CA PRO A 193 0.49 12.34 -16.17
C PRO A 193 -0.78 12.32 -17.03
N SER A 194 -1.37 13.47 -17.30
CA SER A 194 -2.64 13.59 -18.03
C SER A 194 -2.58 12.98 -19.43
N THR A 195 -1.42 13.07 -20.09
CA THR A 195 -1.19 12.43 -21.41
C THR A 195 -1.27 10.91 -21.32
N TYR A 196 -0.72 10.32 -20.26
CA TYR A 196 -0.82 8.88 -19.99
C TYR A 196 -2.26 8.46 -19.68
N VAL A 197 -2.95 9.23 -18.82
CA VAL A 197 -4.36 8.97 -18.49
C VAL A 197 -5.21 8.95 -19.74
N ARG A 198 -5.12 10.00 -20.59
CA ARG A 198 -5.86 10.05 -21.86
C ARG A 198 -5.58 8.87 -22.78
N ARG A 199 -4.30 8.45 -22.87
CA ARG A 199 -3.94 7.28 -23.68
C ARG A 199 -4.59 6.00 -23.13
N VAL A 200 -4.47 5.73 -21.84
CA VAL A 200 -4.99 4.50 -21.20
C VAL A 200 -6.52 4.44 -21.27
N LEU A 201 -7.20 5.59 -21.14
CA LEU A 201 -8.67 5.67 -21.22
C LEU A 201 -9.22 5.70 -22.64
N SER A 202 -8.35 5.77 -23.67
CA SER A 202 -8.80 5.72 -25.07
C SER A 202 -9.43 4.36 -25.42
N PRO A 203 -10.56 4.32 -26.12
CA PRO A 203 -11.17 3.06 -26.56
C PRO A 203 -10.29 2.26 -27.52
N ASP A 204 -9.33 2.93 -28.19
CA ASP A 204 -8.41 2.30 -29.14
C ASP A 204 -7.15 1.74 -28.44
N TYR A 205 -6.96 2.00 -27.14
CA TYR A 205 -5.80 1.51 -26.40
C TYR A 205 -6.00 0.04 -26.00
N ARG A 206 -5.38 -0.87 -26.77
CA ARG A 206 -5.47 -2.32 -26.59
C ARG A 206 -4.08 -2.96 -26.62
N PRO A 207 -3.23 -2.66 -25.62
CA PRO A 207 -1.87 -3.17 -25.57
C PRO A 207 -1.86 -4.67 -25.28
N ASP A 208 -0.82 -5.33 -25.72
CA ASP A 208 -0.41 -6.58 -25.10
C ASP A 208 0.22 -6.32 -23.72
N LEU A 209 0.61 -7.36 -23.01
CA LEU A 209 1.12 -7.22 -21.64
C LEU A 209 2.49 -6.54 -21.61
N GLY A 210 3.34 -6.79 -22.61
CA GLY A 210 4.64 -6.15 -22.75
C GLY A 210 4.52 -4.66 -23.06
N ASP A 211 3.62 -4.31 -23.96
CA ASP A 211 3.31 -2.92 -24.31
C ASP A 211 2.70 -2.15 -23.13
N LEU A 212 1.78 -2.79 -22.38
CA LEU A 212 1.19 -2.19 -21.18
C LEU A 212 2.28 -1.87 -20.14
N CYS A 213 3.23 -2.80 -19.93
CA CYS A 213 4.38 -2.61 -19.06
C CYS A 213 5.28 -1.47 -19.58
N ALA A 214 5.64 -1.48 -20.86
CA ALA A 214 6.52 -0.47 -21.47
C ALA A 214 5.93 0.94 -21.38
N ASP A 215 4.65 1.09 -21.68
CA ASP A 215 3.93 2.36 -21.61
C ASP A 215 3.80 2.87 -20.16
N TYR A 216 3.52 1.95 -19.21
CA TYR A 216 3.51 2.30 -17.79
C TYR A 216 4.87 2.84 -17.33
N LEU A 217 5.96 2.13 -17.67
CA LEU A 217 7.33 2.54 -17.29
C LEU A 217 7.74 3.86 -17.92
N ALA A 218 7.39 4.10 -19.19
CA ALA A 218 7.71 5.33 -19.88
C ALA A 218 7.07 6.56 -19.20
N ALA A 219 5.82 6.41 -18.76
CA ALA A 219 5.08 7.49 -18.10
C ALA A 219 5.31 7.56 -16.58
N ASN A 220 5.67 6.44 -15.93
CA ASN A 220 5.71 6.30 -14.49
C ASN A 220 6.99 5.58 -14.01
N PRO A 221 8.20 6.12 -14.27
CA PRO A 221 9.46 5.50 -13.82
C PRO A 221 9.72 5.75 -12.32
N THR A 222 8.68 5.65 -11.51
CA THR A 222 8.72 6.03 -10.09
C THR A 222 7.75 5.18 -9.26
N ARG A 223 8.14 4.86 -8.03
CA ARG A 223 7.30 4.23 -7.02
C ARG A 223 6.23 5.16 -6.43
N LYS A 224 6.27 6.44 -6.76
CA LYS A 224 5.42 7.47 -6.16
C LYS A 224 4.11 7.64 -6.93
N ARG A 225 3.42 6.55 -7.28
CA ARG A 225 2.05 6.60 -7.82
C ARG A 225 1.07 6.08 -6.78
N SER A 226 -0.12 6.63 -6.80
CA SER A 226 -1.23 6.27 -5.91
C SER A 226 -1.69 4.81 -6.10
N LEU A 227 -1.55 4.27 -7.31
CA LEU A 227 -1.57 2.84 -7.61
C LEU A 227 -0.23 2.48 -8.30
N ASP A 228 0.66 1.79 -7.60
CA ASP A 228 1.99 1.43 -8.11
C ASP A 228 1.99 0.00 -8.64
N LEU A 229 2.19 -0.16 -9.96
CA LEU A 229 2.26 -1.45 -10.64
C LEU A 229 3.70 -1.96 -10.80
N LEU A 230 4.72 -1.22 -10.35
CA LEU A 230 6.11 -1.64 -10.50
C LEU A 230 6.43 -2.98 -9.82
N PRO A 231 5.91 -3.33 -8.63
CA PRO A 231 6.14 -4.63 -8.03
C PRO A 231 5.66 -5.78 -8.93
N LEU A 232 4.48 -5.62 -9.53
CA LEU A 232 3.89 -6.59 -10.45
C LEU A 232 4.68 -6.69 -11.75
N PHE A 233 4.96 -5.58 -12.39
CA PHE A 233 5.73 -5.58 -13.64
C PHE A 233 7.17 -6.05 -13.45
N LEU A 234 7.79 -5.77 -12.32
CA LEU A 234 9.12 -6.31 -12.00
C LEU A 234 9.09 -7.83 -11.82
N GLN A 235 8.00 -8.38 -11.28
CA GLN A 235 7.81 -9.84 -11.19
C GLN A 235 7.61 -10.49 -12.57
N LEU A 236 6.87 -9.82 -13.47
CA LEU A 236 6.55 -10.35 -14.80
C LEU A 236 7.67 -10.14 -15.82
N PHE A 237 8.36 -9.00 -15.74
CA PHE A 237 9.36 -8.55 -16.70
C PHE A 237 10.62 -7.99 -16.03
N PRO A 238 11.37 -8.80 -15.24
CA PRO A 238 12.51 -8.33 -14.45
C PRO A 238 13.59 -7.63 -15.29
N GLU A 239 13.89 -8.16 -16.47
CA GLU A 239 14.90 -7.62 -17.38
C GLU A 239 14.50 -6.28 -18.01
N GLN A 240 13.21 -6.06 -18.21
CA GLN A 240 12.69 -4.83 -18.79
C GLN A 240 12.54 -3.73 -17.76
N VAL A 241 12.11 -4.10 -16.54
CA VAL A 241 11.75 -3.16 -15.46
C VAL A 241 12.94 -2.79 -14.61
N GLY A 242 13.75 -3.78 -14.20
CA GLY A 242 14.87 -3.59 -13.28
C GLY A 242 15.82 -2.45 -13.64
N PRO A 243 16.35 -2.37 -14.88
CA PRO A 243 17.27 -1.29 -15.28
C PRO A 243 16.63 0.11 -15.35
N ARG A 244 15.30 0.21 -15.45
CA ARG A 244 14.58 1.47 -15.68
C ARG A 244 14.05 2.12 -14.41
N ILE A 245 14.01 1.39 -13.29
CA ILE A 245 13.50 1.92 -12.03
C ILE A 245 14.62 2.42 -11.14
N ARG A 246 14.39 3.57 -10.49
CA ARG A 246 15.30 4.08 -9.47
C ARG A 246 14.80 3.62 -8.09
N GLY A 247 15.71 3.07 -7.30
CA GLY A 247 15.42 2.59 -5.96
C GLY A 247 15.00 1.12 -5.88
N LYS A 248 14.81 0.62 -4.66
CA LYS A 248 14.57 -0.80 -4.40
C LYS A 248 13.06 -1.08 -4.49
N VAL A 249 12.65 -1.85 -5.49
CA VAL A 249 11.32 -2.44 -5.61
C VAL A 249 11.49 -3.94 -5.41
N LYS A 250 10.65 -4.56 -4.58
CA LYS A 250 10.62 -6.02 -4.45
C LYS A 250 9.65 -6.58 -5.50
N PRO A 251 10.06 -7.55 -6.33
CA PRO A 251 9.15 -8.21 -7.26
C PRO A 251 8.06 -8.97 -6.49
N ARG A 252 6.81 -8.70 -6.79
CA ARG A 252 5.63 -9.35 -6.17
C ARG A 252 4.47 -9.31 -7.16
N ALA A 253 3.68 -10.38 -7.23
CA ALA A 253 2.47 -10.43 -8.06
C ALA A 253 1.30 -9.64 -7.43
N VAL A 254 1.52 -8.37 -7.11
CA VAL A 254 0.53 -7.49 -6.46
C VAL A 254 0.52 -6.09 -7.07
N MET A 255 -0.62 -5.44 -7.02
CA MET A 255 -0.78 -4.01 -7.25
C MET A 255 -0.67 -3.30 -5.89
N HIS A 256 0.14 -2.26 -5.82
CA HIS A 256 0.37 -1.52 -4.58
C HIS A 256 -0.49 -0.25 -4.55
N TYR A 257 -1.62 -0.31 -3.84
CA TYR A 257 -2.54 0.82 -3.65
C TYR A 257 -2.09 1.67 -2.47
N ARG A 258 -1.57 2.88 -2.76
CA ARG A 258 -0.86 3.77 -1.84
C ARG A 258 -1.59 5.06 -1.50
N LEU A 259 -2.75 5.31 -2.09
CA LEU A 259 -3.49 6.55 -1.89
C LEU A 259 -4.05 6.71 -0.47
N PRO A 260 -4.54 5.64 0.21
CA PRO A 260 -5.07 5.74 1.55
C PRO A 260 -4.07 6.24 2.58
N LEU A 261 -4.58 6.88 3.63
CA LEU A 261 -3.79 7.40 4.75
C LEU A 261 -4.18 6.70 6.05
N ALA A 262 -3.19 6.54 6.94
CA ALA A 262 -3.37 5.93 8.25
C ALA A 262 -3.72 7.00 9.30
N PHE A 263 -4.76 6.73 10.09
CA PHE A 263 -5.22 7.59 11.18
C PHE A 263 -5.21 6.81 12.52
N VAL A 264 -4.11 6.13 12.81
CA VAL A 264 -3.97 5.26 13.99
C VAL A 264 -4.28 6.02 15.29
N GLY A 265 -3.95 7.31 15.36
CA GLY A 265 -4.27 8.16 16.50
C GLY A 265 -5.76 8.47 16.70
N ARG A 266 -6.58 8.29 15.65
CA ARG A 266 -8.01 8.65 15.68
C ARG A 266 -8.87 7.54 16.30
N PRO A 267 -9.60 7.80 17.40
CA PRO A 267 -10.55 6.84 17.96
C PRO A 267 -11.60 6.42 16.94
N GLY A 268 -11.86 5.11 16.84
CA GLY A 268 -12.88 4.57 15.93
C GLY A 268 -12.49 4.59 14.45
N TRP A 269 -11.22 4.92 14.10
CA TRP A 269 -10.75 4.74 12.72
C TRP A 269 -10.72 3.27 12.36
N SER A 270 -11.18 2.98 11.14
CA SER A 270 -11.23 1.65 10.54
C SER A 270 -10.67 1.72 9.12
N LEU A 271 -10.00 0.66 8.70
CA LEU A 271 -9.50 0.50 7.34
C LEU A 271 -10.64 0.25 6.32
N ALA A 272 -11.85 -0.06 6.80
CA ALA A 272 -12.96 -0.49 5.96
C ALA A 272 -13.34 0.55 4.89
N ALA A 273 -13.31 1.85 5.21
CA ALA A 273 -13.63 2.90 4.23
C ALA A 273 -12.67 2.87 3.03
N ASP A 274 -11.38 2.74 3.30
CA ASP A 274 -10.34 2.74 2.26
C ASP A 274 -10.33 1.42 1.47
N TRP A 275 -10.54 0.30 2.16
CA TRP A 275 -10.75 -0.98 1.51
C TRP A 275 -11.97 -0.97 0.57
N ASN A 276 -13.09 -0.43 1.01
CA ASN A 276 -14.32 -0.37 0.21
C ASN A 276 -14.16 0.52 -1.03
N ARG A 277 -13.30 1.54 -0.98
CA ARG A 277 -12.90 2.33 -2.16
C ARG A 277 -12.18 1.45 -3.18
N TRP A 278 -11.29 0.57 -2.75
CA TRP A 278 -10.67 -0.41 -3.65
C TRP A 278 -11.69 -1.38 -4.24
N VAL A 279 -12.60 -1.91 -3.42
CA VAL A 279 -13.68 -2.79 -3.89
C VAL A 279 -14.52 -2.10 -4.98
N ALA A 280 -14.76 -0.79 -4.87
CA ALA A 280 -15.45 -0.03 -5.92
C ALA A 280 -14.63 0.06 -7.22
N VAL A 281 -13.29 0.14 -7.14
CA VAL A 281 -12.41 0.06 -8.34
C VAL A 281 -12.57 -1.29 -9.03
N GLU A 282 -12.51 -2.39 -8.28
CA GLU A 282 -12.69 -3.73 -8.85
C GLU A 282 -14.10 -3.98 -9.39
N ALA A 283 -15.12 -3.47 -8.71
CA ALA A 283 -16.50 -3.55 -9.19
C ALA A 283 -16.70 -2.83 -10.54
N LEU A 284 -16.07 -1.67 -10.73
CA LEU A 284 -16.10 -0.97 -12.01
C LEU A 284 -15.28 -1.72 -13.08
N ALA A 285 -14.11 -2.26 -12.72
CA ALA A 285 -13.28 -3.05 -13.63
C ALA A 285 -13.95 -4.35 -14.11
N GLY A 286 -14.83 -4.91 -13.26
CA GLY A 286 -15.61 -6.12 -13.55
C GLY A 286 -16.83 -5.91 -14.42
N ASP A 287 -17.20 -4.67 -14.73
CA ASP A 287 -18.34 -4.29 -15.61
C ASP A 287 -17.80 -3.59 -16.87
N PRO A 288 -17.56 -4.31 -17.96
CA PRO A 288 -16.92 -3.76 -19.16
C PRO A 288 -17.71 -2.61 -19.82
N ASP A 289 -19.04 -2.69 -19.83
CA ASP A 289 -19.88 -1.66 -20.48
C ASP A 289 -19.88 -0.36 -19.68
N ARG A 290 -20.04 -0.47 -18.36
CA ARG A 290 -19.96 0.65 -17.45
C ARG A 290 -18.57 1.27 -17.41
N LEU A 291 -17.51 0.45 -17.45
CA LEU A 291 -16.14 0.93 -17.52
C LEU A 291 -15.88 1.71 -18.83
N ALA A 292 -16.30 1.15 -19.97
CA ALA A 292 -16.13 1.82 -21.27
C ALA A 292 -16.83 3.19 -21.31
N GLU A 293 -18.05 3.28 -20.77
CA GLU A 293 -18.78 4.55 -20.68
C GLU A 293 -18.08 5.53 -19.73
N ALA A 294 -17.59 5.06 -18.60
CA ALA A 294 -16.85 5.88 -17.64
C ALA A 294 -15.53 6.40 -18.23
N CYS A 295 -14.81 5.57 -18.99
CA CYS A 295 -13.60 5.98 -19.71
C CYS A 295 -13.89 7.07 -20.75
N ARG A 296 -14.95 6.93 -21.55
CA ARG A 296 -15.35 7.97 -22.51
C ARG A 296 -15.63 9.31 -21.85
N ARG A 297 -16.40 9.31 -20.75
CA ARG A 297 -16.72 10.53 -19.98
C ARG A 297 -15.49 11.19 -19.37
N ALA A 298 -14.56 10.40 -18.84
CA ALA A 298 -13.35 10.91 -18.22
C ALA A 298 -12.31 11.41 -19.23
N ASN A 299 -12.43 10.99 -20.51
CA ASN A 299 -11.51 11.35 -21.60
C ASN A 299 -12.04 12.48 -22.49
N ALA A 300 -13.31 12.88 -22.30
CA ALA A 300 -13.94 14.00 -23.00
C ALA A 300 -13.51 15.35 -22.42
#